data_c87299ec99f317f4d7bd16ebb0594414
#
_entry.id   c87299ec99f317f4d7bd16ebb0594414
#
_cell.length_a   1.000
_cell.length_b   1.000
_cell.length_c   1.000
_cell.angle_alpha   90.00
_cell.angle_beta   90.00
_cell.angle_gamma   90.00
#
_symmetry.space_group_name_H-M   'P 1'
#
loop_
_entity.id
_entity.type
_entity.pdbx_description
1 polymer ?
#
loop_
_entity_poly.entity_id
_entity_poly.type
_entity_poly.pdbx_seq_one_letter_code
_entity_poly.pdbx_strand_id
1 'polypeptide(L)'
;MAVEGEALAGIGAPGSTAEALTEQEGIRESSYAEEPADKQWLQVNNEAFHWHPEQGGWDLARLHEAMNTEWFDPEGVRFLFDDDSLAGFHWTKRHSDTLGEVYVVGVADAYRGRGLGDPLMRAGVEHLVAGGARKVILYVEADNQPAVKRYEQLGFAVVERHVVYKSTKLTHCSPI
;
A
#
# COMPACT_ATOMS: atom_id res chain seq x y z
N MET A 1 -8.80 3.76 -8.02
CA MET A 1 -9.50 2.46 -8.18
C MET A 1 -10.22 2.12 -6.88
N ALA A 2 -11.24 1.29 -6.96
CA ALA A 2 -11.97 0.82 -5.77
C ALA A 2 -12.40 -0.64 -5.92
N VAL A 3 -12.58 -1.32 -4.79
CA VAL A 3 -13.18 -2.66 -4.68
C VAL A 3 -14.28 -2.65 -3.63
N GLU A 4 -15.39 -3.33 -3.91
CA GLU A 4 -16.54 -3.46 -3.03
C GLU A 4 -17.32 -4.76 -3.34
N GLY A 5 -18.34 -5.07 -2.57
CA GLY A 5 -19.19 -6.22 -2.80
C GLY A 5 -18.47 -7.57 -2.67
N GLU A 6 -18.82 -8.52 -3.55
CA GLU A 6 -18.28 -9.88 -3.52
C GLU A 6 -16.73 -9.93 -3.72
N ALA A 7 -16.20 -9.06 -4.57
CA ALA A 7 -14.75 -8.98 -4.78
C ALA A 7 -14.02 -8.56 -3.51
N LEU A 8 -14.54 -7.55 -2.81
CA LEU A 8 -13.99 -7.13 -1.51
C LEU A 8 -14.13 -8.25 -0.46
N ALA A 9 -15.28 -8.89 -0.40
CA ALA A 9 -15.52 -10.00 0.51
C ALA A 9 -14.55 -11.16 0.27
N GLY A 10 -14.15 -11.39 -0.98
CA GLY A 10 -13.18 -12.44 -1.33
C GLY A 10 -11.76 -12.15 -0.86
N ILE A 11 -11.24 -10.96 -1.15
CA ILE A 11 -9.85 -10.58 -0.77
C ILE A 11 -9.72 -10.19 0.71
N GLY A 12 -10.78 -9.71 1.32
CA GLY A 12 -10.83 -9.29 2.73
C GLY A 12 -11.46 -10.31 3.68
N ALA A 13 -11.70 -11.54 3.22
CA ALA A 13 -12.27 -12.60 4.06
C ALA A 13 -11.33 -12.93 5.22
N PRO A 14 -11.88 -13.24 6.42
CA PRO A 14 -11.06 -13.72 7.53
C PRO A 14 -10.21 -14.92 7.14
N GLY A 15 -8.90 -14.83 7.34
CA GLY A 15 -7.95 -15.88 6.97
C GLY A 15 -7.46 -15.85 5.52
N SER A 16 -7.91 -14.90 4.69
CA SER A 16 -7.47 -14.79 3.29
C SER A 16 -5.98 -14.55 3.16
N THR A 17 -5.39 -13.81 4.09
CA THR A 17 -3.95 -13.58 4.18
C THR A 17 -3.20 -14.87 4.49
N ALA A 18 -3.65 -15.61 5.51
CA ALA A 18 -3.04 -16.88 5.90
C ALA A 18 -3.11 -17.90 4.75
N GLU A 19 -4.24 -17.97 4.04
CA GLU A 19 -4.39 -18.80 2.85
C GLU A 19 -3.38 -18.43 1.75
N ALA A 20 -3.24 -17.14 1.45
CA ALA A 20 -2.28 -16.65 0.45
C ALA A 20 -0.82 -16.91 0.85
N LEU A 21 -0.53 -17.00 2.15
CA LEU A 21 0.81 -17.31 2.66
C LEU A 21 1.14 -18.82 2.68
N THR A 22 0.19 -19.70 2.45
CA THR A 22 0.45 -21.17 2.45
C THR A 22 1.50 -21.60 1.42
N GLU A 23 1.60 -20.86 0.32
CA GLU A 23 2.59 -21.09 -0.74
C GLU A 23 3.90 -20.31 -0.55
N GLN A 24 4.01 -19.53 0.53
CA GLN A 24 5.14 -18.65 0.83
C GLN A 24 5.92 -19.17 2.04
N GLU A 25 6.74 -20.20 1.82
CA GLU A 25 7.52 -20.83 2.90
C GLU A 25 8.42 -19.79 3.62
N GLY A 26 8.36 -19.78 4.95
CA GLY A 26 9.15 -18.89 5.80
C GLY A 26 8.59 -17.47 5.96
N ILE A 27 7.57 -17.09 5.20
CA ILE A 27 6.96 -15.77 5.31
C ILE A 27 5.85 -15.80 6.37
N ARG A 28 5.91 -14.84 7.29
CA ARG A 28 4.89 -14.61 8.31
C ARG A 28 4.34 -13.19 8.24
N GLU A 29 3.11 -13.02 8.67
CA GLU A 29 2.46 -11.71 8.77
C GLU A 29 2.47 -11.22 10.22
N SER A 30 2.65 -9.92 10.40
CA SER A 30 2.56 -9.22 11.67
C SER A 30 2.03 -7.80 11.47
N SER A 31 1.86 -7.04 12.54
CA SER A 31 1.52 -5.62 12.48
C SER A 31 2.61 -4.75 13.10
N TYR A 32 2.59 -3.46 12.79
CA TYR A 32 3.46 -2.49 13.47
C TYR A 32 3.19 -2.44 14.99
N ALA A 33 1.94 -2.65 15.42
CA ALA A 33 1.58 -2.68 16.84
C ALA A 33 2.23 -3.85 17.58
N GLU A 34 2.30 -5.02 16.92
CA GLU A 34 2.91 -6.22 17.49
C GLU A 34 4.43 -6.20 17.41
N GLU A 35 4.96 -5.73 16.29
CA GLU A 35 6.38 -5.80 15.97
C GLU A 35 6.84 -4.51 15.28
N PRO A 36 7.08 -3.42 16.02
CA PRO A 36 7.59 -2.18 15.45
C PRO A 36 8.95 -2.38 14.77
N ALA A 37 9.07 -1.94 13.53
CA ALA A 37 10.27 -2.12 12.71
C ALA A 37 10.61 -0.87 11.90
N ASP A 38 10.68 0.29 12.54
CA ASP A 38 10.82 1.61 11.91
C ASP A 38 11.95 1.66 10.88
N LYS A 39 13.14 1.17 11.23
CA LYS A 39 14.31 1.21 10.36
C LYS A 39 14.14 0.31 9.13
N GLN A 40 13.62 -0.88 9.30
CA GLN A 40 13.37 -1.81 8.19
C GLN A 40 12.21 -1.29 7.33
N TRP A 41 11.14 -0.78 7.93
CA TRP A 41 10.03 -0.17 7.20
C TRP A 41 10.51 1.01 6.35
N LEU A 42 11.31 1.92 6.93
CA LEU A 42 11.91 3.03 6.20
C LEU A 42 12.77 2.55 5.03
N GLN A 43 13.59 1.52 5.24
CA GLN A 43 14.42 0.94 4.18
C GLN A 43 13.56 0.40 3.04
N VAL A 44 12.55 -0.42 3.33
CA VAL A 44 11.66 -1.01 2.32
C VAL A 44 10.88 0.09 1.58
N ASN A 45 10.41 1.11 2.30
CA ASN A 45 9.75 2.26 1.67
C ASN A 45 10.68 2.95 0.65
N ASN A 46 11.90 3.25 1.04
CA ASN A 46 12.85 3.95 0.18
C ASN A 46 13.31 3.08 -1.01
N GLU A 47 13.43 1.78 -0.83
CA GLU A 47 13.69 0.84 -1.93
C GLU A 47 12.52 0.80 -2.92
N ALA A 48 11.30 0.66 -2.42
CA ALA A 48 10.09 0.54 -3.25
C ALA A 48 9.78 1.83 -4.02
N PHE A 49 10.11 2.98 -3.46
CA PHE A 49 9.74 4.31 -3.99
C PHE A 49 10.94 5.19 -4.31
N HIS A 50 12.12 4.63 -4.59
CA HIS A 50 13.32 5.41 -4.92
C HIS A 50 13.14 6.40 -6.08
N TRP A 51 12.23 6.10 -6.99
CA TRP A 51 11.84 6.92 -8.16
C TRP A 51 10.77 7.97 -7.85
N HIS A 52 10.08 7.86 -6.70
CA HIS A 52 8.95 8.72 -6.38
C HIS A 52 9.41 9.96 -5.59
N PRO A 53 9.11 11.18 -6.08
CA PRO A 53 9.65 12.41 -5.49
C PRO A 53 9.16 12.70 -4.07
N GLU A 54 7.98 12.19 -3.69
CA GLU A 54 7.37 12.47 -2.39
C GLU A 54 7.44 11.29 -1.41
N GLN A 55 7.44 10.05 -1.92
CA GLN A 55 7.41 8.84 -1.10
C GLN A 55 8.80 8.22 -0.90
N GLY A 56 9.75 8.51 -1.76
CA GLY A 56 11.12 8.01 -1.68
C GLY A 56 12.06 8.94 -0.92
N GLY A 57 13.20 8.41 -0.48
CA GLY A 57 14.27 9.19 0.15
C GLY A 57 13.92 9.75 1.54
N TRP A 58 13.02 9.10 2.25
CA TRP A 58 12.66 9.49 3.62
C TRP A 58 13.77 9.16 4.62
N ASP A 59 13.79 9.89 5.72
CA ASP A 59 14.51 9.55 6.95
C ASP A 59 13.52 9.16 8.07
N LEU A 60 14.05 8.76 9.23
CA LEU A 60 13.19 8.38 10.37
C LEU A 60 12.31 9.52 10.86
N ALA A 61 12.80 10.76 10.83
CA ALA A 61 12.01 11.92 11.24
C ALA A 61 10.79 12.11 10.33
N ARG A 62 10.98 11.94 9.02
CA ARG A 62 9.90 12.02 8.03
C ARG A 62 8.90 10.88 8.20
N LEU A 63 9.36 9.65 8.46
CA LEU A 63 8.48 8.51 8.75
C LEU A 63 7.64 8.79 9.99
N HIS A 64 8.24 9.23 11.08
CA HIS A 64 7.52 9.53 12.33
C HIS A 64 6.55 10.71 12.17
N GLU A 65 6.91 11.73 11.38
CA GLU A 65 5.99 12.81 11.02
C GLU A 65 4.76 12.28 10.27
N ALA A 66 4.96 11.39 9.29
CA ALA A 66 3.87 10.78 8.54
C ALA A 66 2.97 9.89 9.41
N MET A 67 3.51 9.24 10.43
CA MET A 67 2.76 8.46 11.42
C MET A 67 1.99 9.35 12.41
N ASN A 68 2.44 10.59 12.65
CA ASN A 68 1.84 11.50 13.63
C ASN A 68 0.58 12.16 13.08
N THR A 69 -0.45 11.37 12.84
CA THR A 69 -1.77 11.76 12.32
C THR A 69 -2.87 11.13 13.16
N GLU A 70 -4.05 11.77 13.20
CA GLU A 70 -5.21 11.24 13.94
C GLU A 70 -5.72 9.91 13.38
N TRP A 71 -5.51 9.66 12.10
CA TRP A 71 -5.95 8.43 11.42
C TRP A 71 -4.91 7.29 11.46
N PHE A 72 -3.72 7.53 12.03
CA PHE A 72 -2.70 6.48 12.14
C PHE A 72 -3.20 5.35 13.04
N ASP A 73 -3.22 4.15 12.47
CA ASP A 73 -3.57 2.91 13.15
C ASP A 73 -2.38 1.95 13.08
N PRO A 74 -1.70 1.70 14.21
CA PRO A 74 -0.55 0.79 14.23
C PRO A 74 -0.91 -0.66 13.86
N GLU A 75 -2.14 -1.11 14.12
CA GLU A 75 -2.64 -2.40 13.65
C GLU A 75 -2.90 -2.39 12.13
N GLY A 76 -3.18 -1.23 11.57
CA GLY A 76 -3.42 -1.02 10.13
C GLY A 76 -2.15 -0.93 9.29
N VAL A 77 -0.97 -0.99 9.89
CA VAL A 77 0.30 -1.17 9.18
C VAL A 77 0.68 -2.64 9.27
N ARG A 78 0.50 -3.35 8.15
CA ARG A 78 0.73 -4.80 8.06
C ARG A 78 2.10 -5.08 7.47
N PHE A 79 2.81 -6.01 8.06
CA PHE A 79 4.15 -6.43 7.68
C PHE A 79 4.18 -7.89 7.24
N LEU A 80 5.01 -8.18 6.24
CA LEU A 80 5.44 -9.54 5.94
C LEU A 80 6.92 -9.67 6.28
N PHE A 81 7.26 -10.62 7.12
CA PHE A 81 8.62 -10.94 7.52
C PHE A 81 9.05 -12.29 6.96
N ASP A 82 10.31 -12.36 6.55
CA ASP A 82 11.07 -13.59 6.33
C ASP A 82 12.06 -13.71 7.49
N ASP A 83 11.76 -14.58 8.46
CA ASP A 83 12.38 -14.58 9.77
C ASP A 83 12.34 -13.17 10.43
N ASP A 84 13.49 -12.53 10.58
CA ASP A 84 13.61 -11.18 11.15
C ASP A 84 13.73 -10.07 10.10
N SER A 85 13.68 -10.41 8.81
CA SER A 85 13.81 -9.47 7.69
C SER A 85 12.47 -9.02 7.18
N LEU A 86 12.23 -7.72 7.13
CA LEU A 86 11.00 -7.16 6.55
C LEU A 86 11.00 -7.32 5.02
N ALA A 87 10.11 -8.15 4.51
CA ALA A 87 9.96 -8.39 3.08
C ALA A 87 9.04 -7.38 2.38
N GLY A 88 8.07 -6.85 3.11
CA GLY A 88 7.14 -5.86 2.57
C GLY A 88 6.21 -5.29 3.63
N PHE A 89 5.53 -4.23 3.28
CA PHE A 89 4.56 -3.56 4.14
C PHE A 89 3.32 -3.10 3.37
N HIS A 90 2.20 -3.03 4.08
CA HIS A 90 0.97 -2.43 3.63
C HIS A 90 0.46 -1.47 4.70
N TRP A 91 0.54 -0.19 4.43
CA TRP A 91 0.00 0.85 5.29
C TRP A 91 -1.42 1.17 4.84
N THR A 92 -2.38 0.92 5.71
CA THR A 92 -3.79 1.21 5.44
C THR A 92 -4.20 2.57 6.00
N LYS A 93 -5.24 3.15 5.44
CA LYS A 93 -5.89 4.34 5.97
C LYS A 93 -7.40 4.14 6.02
N ARG A 94 -8.00 4.57 7.11
CA ARG A 94 -9.46 4.54 7.26
C ARG A 94 -10.00 5.96 7.14
N HIS A 95 -10.93 6.16 6.21
CA HIS A 95 -11.61 7.44 5.98
C HIS A 95 -12.93 7.55 6.76
N SER A 96 -13.61 6.42 6.96
CA SER A 96 -14.85 6.30 7.74
C SER A 96 -15.01 4.86 8.23
N ASP A 97 -16.10 4.59 8.94
CA ASP A 97 -16.42 3.23 9.41
C ASP A 97 -16.57 2.21 8.26
N THR A 98 -16.90 2.69 7.07
CA THR A 98 -17.18 1.84 5.90
C THR A 98 -16.23 2.04 4.72
N LEU A 99 -15.35 3.05 4.75
CA LEU A 99 -14.41 3.37 3.68
C LEU A 99 -12.97 3.26 4.14
N GLY A 100 -12.25 2.32 3.56
CA GLY A 100 -10.81 2.15 3.74
C GLY A 100 -10.00 2.49 2.49
N GLU A 101 -8.70 2.61 2.65
CA GLU A 101 -7.74 2.89 1.59
C GLU A 101 -6.48 2.04 1.74
N VAL A 102 -6.02 1.50 0.62
CA VAL A 102 -4.65 1.03 0.46
C VAL A 102 -3.77 2.26 0.31
N TYR A 103 -3.19 2.74 1.42
CA TYR A 103 -2.48 4.02 1.45
C TYR A 103 -1.10 3.91 0.81
N VAL A 104 -0.26 2.98 1.31
CA VAL A 104 1.07 2.69 0.75
C VAL A 104 1.34 1.19 0.82
N VAL A 105 1.80 0.60 -0.27
CA VAL A 105 2.25 -0.80 -0.33
C VAL A 105 3.62 -0.85 -0.96
N GLY A 106 4.55 -1.52 -0.32
CA GLY A 106 5.91 -1.69 -0.82
C GLY A 106 6.48 -3.06 -0.51
N VAL A 107 7.28 -3.58 -1.44
CA VAL A 107 8.04 -4.83 -1.32
C VAL A 107 9.51 -4.50 -1.42
N ALA A 108 10.32 -5.06 -0.50
CA ALA A 108 11.77 -4.89 -0.53
C ALA A 108 12.37 -5.47 -1.82
N ASP A 109 13.45 -4.86 -2.31
CA ASP A 109 14.06 -5.23 -3.58
C ASP A 109 14.45 -6.72 -3.64
N ALA A 110 14.96 -7.28 -2.55
CA ALA A 110 15.33 -8.69 -2.45
C ALA A 110 14.16 -9.67 -2.58
N TYR A 111 12.93 -9.20 -2.39
CA TYR A 111 11.70 -10.03 -2.40
C TYR A 111 10.79 -9.77 -3.61
N ARG A 112 11.19 -8.89 -4.51
CA ARG A 112 10.41 -8.62 -5.74
C ARG A 112 10.33 -9.86 -6.64
N GLY A 113 9.18 -10.02 -7.31
CA GLY A 113 8.94 -11.13 -8.21
C GLY A 113 8.73 -12.47 -7.52
N ARG A 114 8.60 -12.52 -6.19
CA ARG A 114 8.38 -13.73 -5.40
C ARG A 114 6.91 -14.01 -5.05
N GLY A 115 5.98 -13.22 -5.59
CA GLY A 115 4.55 -13.40 -5.36
C GLY A 115 4.02 -12.84 -4.04
N LEU A 116 4.78 -11.98 -3.35
CA LEU A 116 4.37 -11.39 -2.06
C LEU A 116 3.32 -10.29 -2.17
N GLY A 117 3.08 -9.76 -3.36
CA GLY A 117 2.09 -8.71 -3.57
C GLY A 117 0.66 -9.11 -3.21
N ASP A 118 0.25 -10.34 -3.50
CA ASP A 118 -1.09 -10.83 -3.18
C ASP A 118 -1.32 -10.98 -1.66
N PRO A 119 -0.50 -11.73 -0.91
CA PRO A 119 -0.68 -11.82 0.54
C PRO A 119 -0.55 -10.45 1.24
N LEU A 120 0.32 -9.57 0.74
CA LEU A 120 0.49 -8.23 1.30
C LEU A 120 -0.75 -7.36 1.10
N MET A 121 -1.37 -7.39 -0.08
CA MET A 121 -2.64 -6.71 -0.34
C MET A 121 -3.75 -7.25 0.55
N ARG A 122 -3.87 -8.58 0.67
CA ARG A 122 -4.87 -9.22 1.52
C ARG A 122 -4.72 -8.83 2.99
N ALA A 123 -3.49 -8.79 3.52
CA ALA A 123 -3.24 -8.41 4.91
C ALA A 123 -3.86 -7.05 5.28
N GLY A 124 -3.66 -6.03 4.45
CA GLY A 124 -4.27 -4.71 4.70
C GLY A 124 -5.77 -4.68 4.45
N VAL A 125 -6.24 -5.32 3.38
CA VAL A 125 -7.68 -5.35 3.06
C VAL A 125 -8.46 -6.16 4.10
N GLU A 126 -7.95 -7.30 4.55
CA GLU A 126 -8.53 -8.11 5.62
C GLU A 126 -8.68 -7.28 6.92
N HIS A 127 -7.63 -6.53 7.31
CA HIS A 127 -7.69 -5.62 8.44
C HIS A 127 -8.79 -4.55 8.28
N LEU A 128 -8.87 -3.90 7.10
CA LEU A 128 -9.90 -2.89 6.83
C LEU A 128 -11.32 -3.46 6.88
N VAL A 129 -11.54 -4.64 6.29
CA VAL A 129 -12.84 -5.32 6.29
C VAL A 129 -13.23 -5.78 7.69
N ALA A 130 -12.30 -6.35 8.46
CA ALA A 130 -12.54 -6.72 9.86
C ALA A 130 -12.95 -5.51 10.71
N GLY A 131 -12.46 -4.32 10.40
CA GLY A 131 -12.86 -3.06 11.01
C GLY A 131 -14.13 -2.41 10.44
N GLY A 132 -14.84 -3.06 9.51
CA GLY A 132 -16.14 -2.62 8.98
C GLY A 132 -16.12 -2.01 7.58
N ALA A 133 -14.98 -1.95 6.88
CA ALA A 133 -14.93 -1.42 5.54
C ALA A 133 -15.82 -2.23 4.57
N ARG A 134 -16.62 -1.52 3.80
CA ARG A 134 -17.48 -2.07 2.73
C ARG A 134 -17.00 -1.65 1.35
N LYS A 135 -16.08 -0.71 1.31
CA LYS A 135 -15.39 -0.23 0.13
C LYS A 135 -13.95 0.07 0.48
N VAL A 136 -13.03 -0.33 -0.39
CA VAL A 136 -11.60 0.01 -0.27
C VAL A 136 -11.16 0.68 -1.56
N ILE A 137 -10.51 1.82 -1.42
CA ILE A 137 -9.95 2.59 -2.54
C ILE A 137 -8.44 2.52 -2.55
N LEU A 138 -7.86 2.80 -3.71
CA LEU A 138 -6.44 3.07 -3.88
C LEU A 138 -6.21 4.10 -4.99
N TYR A 139 -5.09 4.79 -4.89
CA TYR A 139 -4.61 5.70 -5.93
C TYR A 139 -3.43 5.04 -6.65
N VAL A 140 -3.47 5.08 -7.97
CA VAL A 140 -2.41 4.55 -8.84
C VAL A 140 -2.28 5.44 -10.06
N GLU A 141 -1.05 5.70 -10.50
CA GLU A 141 -0.80 6.45 -11.72
C GLU A 141 -1.30 5.67 -12.94
N ALA A 142 -2.02 6.35 -13.84
CA ALA A 142 -2.68 5.70 -14.98
C ALA A 142 -1.68 5.09 -15.98
N ASP A 143 -0.46 5.56 -16.02
CA ASP A 143 0.63 5.04 -16.84
C ASP A 143 1.36 3.86 -16.22
N ASN A 144 1.15 3.60 -14.92
CA ASN A 144 1.66 2.39 -14.25
C ASN A 144 0.78 1.17 -14.57
N GLN A 145 0.79 0.77 -15.85
CA GLN A 145 -0.04 -0.32 -16.35
C GLN A 145 0.16 -1.66 -15.65
N PRO A 146 1.38 -2.07 -15.24
CA PRO A 146 1.56 -3.30 -14.46
C PRO A 146 0.81 -3.28 -13.13
N ALA A 147 0.85 -2.16 -12.41
CA ALA A 147 0.13 -2.01 -11.13
C ALA A 147 -1.39 -1.99 -11.35
N VAL A 148 -1.89 -1.25 -12.35
CA VAL A 148 -3.32 -1.22 -12.69
C VAL A 148 -3.84 -2.61 -12.96
N LYS A 149 -3.17 -3.39 -13.83
CA LYS A 149 -3.56 -4.78 -14.14
C LYS A 149 -3.56 -5.67 -12.90
N ARG A 150 -2.58 -5.51 -12.02
CA ARG A 150 -2.51 -6.27 -10.77
C ARG A 150 -3.72 -5.99 -9.87
N TYR A 151 -4.08 -4.72 -9.71
CA TYR A 151 -5.24 -4.34 -8.92
C TYR A 151 -6.56 -4.80 -9.56
N GLU A 152 -6.68 -4.75 -10.88
CA GLU A 152 -7.84 -5.31 -11.60
C GLU A 152 -7.99 -6.81 -11.37
N GLN A 153 -6.91 -7.57 -11.36
CA GLN A 153 -6.91 -9.00 -11.03
C GLN A 153 -7.40 -9.29 -9.62
N LEU A 154 -7.19 -8.36 -8.68
CA LEU A 154 -7.69 -8.43 -7.30
C LEU A 154 -9.14 -7.93 -7.16
N GLY A 155 -9.78 -7.52 -8.25
CA GLY A 155 -11.17 -7.06 -8.27
C GLY A 155 -11.35 -5.55 -8.12
N PHE A 156 -10.27 -4.77 -8.11
CA PHE A 156 -10.39 -3.31 -8.14
C PHE A 156 -10.81 -2.82 -9.53
N ALA A 157 -11.69 -1.84 -9.56
CA ALA A 157 -12.12 -1.18 -10.78
C ALA A 157 -11.74 0.30 -10.76
N VAL A 158 -11.49 0.88 -11.94
CA VAL A 158 -11.28 2.32 -12.09
C VAL A 158 -12.61 3.03 -11.86
N VAL A 159 -12.68 3.85 -10.80
CA VAL A 159 -13.90 4.61 -10.45
C VAL A 159 -13.75 6.11 -10.77
N GLU A 160 -12.53 6.63 -10.77
CA GLU A 160 -12.24 8.03 -11.02
C GLU A 160 -10.85 8.19 -11.61
N ARG A 161 -10.67 9.20 -12.46
CA ARG A 161 -9.37 9.60 -13.02
C ARG A 161 -9.13 11.07 -12.72
N HIS A 162 -8.06 11.37 -11.99
CA HIS A 162 -7.59 12.72 -11.77
C HIS A 162 -6.52 13.07 -12.82
N VAL A 163 -6.68 14.20 -13.49
CA VAL A 163 -5.70 14.69 -14.47
C VAL A 163 -5.03 15.93 -13.90
N VAL A 164 -3.73 15.86 -13.67
CA VAL A 164 -2.94 17.00 -13.24
C VAL A 164 -2.32 17.65 -14.48
N TYR A 165 -2.78 18.87 -14.81
CA TYR A 165 -2.18 19.67 -15.87
C TYR A 165 -0.95 20.40 -15.33
N LYS A 166 0.26 20.03 -15.81
CA LYS A 166 1.45 20.85 -15.60
C LYS A 166 1.38 22.06 -16.54
N SER A 167 1.16 23.25 -15.98
CA SER A 167 1.29 24.50 -16.75
C SER A 167 2.77 24.71 -17.06
N THR A 168 3.13 24.56 -18.33
CA THR A 168 4.41 25.05 -18.84
C THR A 168 4.29 26.58 -18.91
N LYS A 169 4.93 27.32 -18.01
CA LYS A 169 5.09 28.75 -18.18
C LYS A 169 5.87 28.99 -19.46
N LEU A 170 5.16 29.39 -20.50
CA LEU A 170 5.78 30.02 -21.65
C LEU A 170 6.45 31.31 -21.16
N THR A 171 7.76 31.29 -21.06
CA THR A 171 8.57 32.49 -20.90
C THR A 171 8.33 33.31 -22.15
N HIS A 172 7.53 34.36 -22.06
CA HIS A 172 7.46 35.38 -23.08
C HIS A 172 8.83 36.08 -23.15
N CYS A 173 9.62 35.75 -24.16
CA CYS A 173 10.65 36.64 -24.65
C CYS A 173 9.93 37.82 -25.31
N SER A 174 9.95 38.98 -24.69
CA SER A 174 9.59 40.22 -25.34
C SER A 174 10.69 40.53 -26.37
N PRO A 175 10.35 40.79 -27.62
CA PRO A 175 11.30 41.37 -28.58
C PRO A 175 11.51 42.85 -28.23
N ILE A 176 12.77 43.25 -28.28
CA ILE A 176 13.24 44.64 -28.20
C ILE A 176 12.75 45.39 -29.46
#